data_8dc41b83361fed6b360ee450b17abb84
#
_entry.id   8dc41b83361fed6b360ee450b17abb84
#
_cell.length_a   1.000
_cell.length_b   1.000
_cell.length_c   1.000
_cell.angle_alpha   90.00
_cell.angle_beta   90.00
_cell.angle_gamma   90.00
#
_symmetry.space_group_name_H-M   'P 1'
#
loop_
_entity.id
_entity.type
_entity.pdbx_description
1 polymer ?
#
loop_
_entity_poly.entity_id
_entity_poly.type
_entity_poly.pdbx_seq_one_letter_code
_entity_poly.pdbx_strand_id
1 'polypeptide(L)'
;IVRNQAGPEGMVACLSQQPLEGWQSLPSRIEKFLSTGDLTHIGDLRYVYTKQMDGRTHVITVWTEGSFNLFNVAPMDGQEAPGSDSPNAPRPEEAVRLLSATVEGAPYAVRIYDSAKPQQEVLAMYDSQMPSRGWSPIPHATDDVAHGRAYTREGVDLLIFAFEQKDRSYVSVVEMSPR
;
A
#
# COMPACT_ATOMS: atom_id res chain seq x y z
N ILE A 1 20.17 -5.31 -12.57
CA ILE A 1 20.33 -4.25 -11.56
C ILE A 1 19.95 -2.93 -12.21
N VAL A 2 18.95 -2.27 -11.68
CA VAL A 2 18.56 -0.90 -12.07
C VAL A 2 18.98 0.03 -10.94
N ARG A 3 19.67 1.11 -11.29
CA ARG A 3 20.04 2.17 -10.35
C ARG A 3 19.53 3.50 -10.87
N ASN A 4 18.93 4.28 -9.99
CA ASN A 4 18.56 5.68 -10.27
C ASN A 4 18.96 6.53 -9.07
N GLN A 5 19.51 7.70 -9.33
CA GLN A 5 19.83 8.70 -8.31
C GLN A 5 19.38 10.07 -8.83
N ALA A 6 18.47 10.69 -8.10
CA ALA A 6 17.97 12.03 -8.40
C ALA A 6 18.08 12.90 -7.14
N GLY A 7 19.12 13.74 -7.07
CA GLY A 7 19.35 14.61 -5.92
C GLY A 7 19.55 13.83 -4.61
N PRO A 8 18.77 14.15 -3.55
CA PRO A 8 18.87 13.50 -2.25
C PRO A 8 18.19 12.12 -2.18
N GLU A 9 17.65 11.64 -3.28
CA GLU A 9 16.96 10.36 -3.37
C GLU A 9 17.78 9.35 -4.18
N GLY A 10 17.79 8.11 -3.75
CA GLY A 10 18.46 7.01 -4.44
C GLY A 10 17.61 5.75 -4.46
N MET A 11 17.65 5.04 -5.57
CA MET A 11 16.95 3.77 -5.74
C MET A 11 17.89 2.74 -6.35
N VAL A 12 17.89 1.55 -5.79
CA VAL A 12 18.50 0.36 -6.38
C VAL A 12 17.48 -0.76 -6.40
N ALA A 13 17.21 -1.30 -7.56
CA ALA A 13 16.39 -2.49 -7.73
C ALA A 13 17.23 -3.59 -8.38
N CYS A 14 17.23 -4.77 -7.80
CA CYS A 14 17.89 -5.95 -8.31
C CYS A 14 16.91 -7.11 -8.36
N LEU A 15 17.01 -7.92 -9.40
CA LEU A 15 16.43 -9.26 -9.40
C LEU A 15 17.57 -10.22 -9.13
N SER A 16 17.49 -11.00 -8.05
CA SER A 16 18.42 -12.09 -7.80
C SER A 16 17.96 -13.30 -8.59
N GLN A 17 18.83 -13.80 -9.42
CA GLN A 17 18.53 -14.98 -10.25
C GLN A 17 19.22 -16.20 -9.67
N GLN A 18 18.52 -17.32 -9.64
CA GLN A 18 19.19 -18.61 -9.70
C GLN A 18 19.94 -18.71 -11.04
N PRO A 19 21.04 -19.52 -11.13
CA PRO A 19 21.83 -19.60 -12.34
C PRO A 19 20.93 -19.80 -13.57
N LEU A 20 21.00 -18.85 -14.50
CA LEU A 20 20.22 -18.92 -15.73
C LEU A 20 20.70 -20.11 -16.56
N GLU A 21 19.82 -21.01 -16.87
CA GLU A 21 20.00 -21.90 -18.02
C GLU A 21 19.86 -21.04 -19.30
N GLY A 22 20.93 -20.26 -19.57
CA GLY A 22 21.12 -19.49 -20.80
C GLY A 22 20.18 -18.30 -21.02
N TRP A 23 20.66 -17.25 -21.67
CA TRP A 23 19.92 -16.05 -22.10
C TRP A 23 18.73 -16.37 -23.02
N GLN A 24 18.71 -17.55 -23.65
CA GLN A 24 17.67 -17.99 -24.58
C GLN A 24 16.31 -18.22 -23.89
N SER A 25 16.29 -18.51 -22.59
CA SER A 25 15.06 -18.71 -21.82
C SER A 25 14.45 -17.42 -21.26
N LEU A 26 15.18 -16.30 -21.33
CA LEU A 26 14.73 -15.04 -20.73
C LEU A 26 13.41 -14.50 -21.33
N PRO A 27 13.20 -14.49 -22.65
CA PRO A 27 11.94 -14.00 -23.22
C PRO A 27 10.72 -14.79 -22.74
N SER A 28 10.78 -16.11 -22.71
CA SER A 28 9.68 -16.96 -22.25
C SER A 28 9.41 -16.82 -20.75
N ARG A 29 10.42 -16.52 -19.95
CA ARG A 29 10.28 -16.25 -18.51
C ARG A 29 9.63 -14.91 -18.25
N ILE A 30 10.00 -13.88 -19.00
CA ILE A 30 9.36 -12.56 -18.96
C ILE A 30 7.89 -12.68 -19.37
N GLU A 31 7.58 -13.39 -20.44
CA GLU A 31 6.21 -13.64 -20.89
C GLU A 31 5.36 -14.33 -19.80
N LYS A 32 5.91 -15.37 -19.17
CA LYS A 32 5.25 -16.03 -18.04
C LYS A 32 5.03 -15.09 -16.87
N PHE A 33 6.03 -14.27 -16.50
CA PHE A 33 5.88 -13.27 -15.46
C PHE A 33 4.78 -12.27 -15.80
N LEU A 34 4.79 -11.72 -17.01
CA LEU A 34 3.79 -10.76 -17.45
C LEU A 34 2.37 -11.34 -17.49
N SER A 35 2.23 -12.64 -17.74
CA SER A 35 0.93 -13.31 -17.77
C SER A 35 0.44 -13.76 -16.40
N THR A 36 1.32 -14.06 -15.47
CA THR A 36 0.96 -14.64 -14.15
C THR A 36 1.20 -13.70 -12.98
N GLY A 37 2.06 -12.68 -13.12
CA GLY A 37 2.53 -11.82 -12.04
C GLY A 37 3.51 -12.47 -11.08
N ASP A 38 3.86 -13.75 -11.29
CA ASP A 38 4.71 -14.52 -10.38
C ASP A 38 6.19 -14.19 -10.62
N LEU A 39 6.82 -13.54 -9.62
CA LEU A 39 8.23 -13.13 -9.67
C LEU A 39 9.19 -14.31 -9.74
N THR A 40 8.80 -15.52 -9.33
CA THR A 40 9.69 -16.70 -9.44
C THR A 40 10.14 -16.99 -10.88
N HIS A 41 9.36 -16.53 -11.86
CA HIS A 41 9.74 -16.65 -13.27
C HIS A 41 10.92 -15.78 -13.67
N ILE A 42 11.17 -14.66 -12.98
CA ILE A 42 12.25 -13.71 -13.29
C ILE A 42 13.28 -13.54 -12.17
N GLY A 43 12.98 -14.01 -10.96
CA GLY A 43 13.88 -13.98 -9.80
C GLY A 43 13.30 -13.22 -8.61
N ASP A 44 13.99 -13.32 -7.46
CA ASP A 44 13.59 -12.59 -6.26
C ASP A 44 13.90 -11.10 -6.39
N LEU A 45 12.94 -10.27 -5.99
CA LEU A 45 13.14 -8.82 -5.94
C LEU A 45 13.97 -8.43 -4.72
N ARG A 46 14.94 -7.56 -4.93
CA ARG A 46 15.64 -6.78 -3.89
C ARG A 46 15.56 -5.31 -4.27
N TYR A 47 14.94 -4.51 -3.43
CA TYR A 47 14.73 -3.09 -3.68
C TYR A 47 15.17 -2.29 -2.47
N VAL A 48 15.95 -1.25 -2.71
CA VAL A 48 16.37 -0.29 -1.68
C VAL A 48 16.06 1.10 -2.20
N TYR A 49 15.35 1.86 -1.41
CA TYR A 49 15.09 3.27 -1.64
C TYR A 49 15.62 4.09 -0.48
N THR A 50 16.28 5.19 -0.79
CA THR A 50 16.81 6.12 0.20
C THR A 50 16.30 7.53 -0.08
N LYS A 51 15.95 8.26 0.98
CA LYS A 51 15.53 9.66 0.91
C LYS A 51 16.07 10.43 2.11
N GLN A 52 16.61 11.62 1.86
CA GLN A 52 16.96 12.55 2.92
C GLN A 52 15.76 13.42 3.28
N MET A 53 15.38 13.40 4.56
CA MET A 53 14.33 14.25 5.14
C MET A 53 14.81 14.76 6.50
N ASP A 54 14.74 16.06 6.74
CA ASP A 54 15.06 16.70 8.03
C ASP A 54 16.45 16.35 8.59
N GLY A 55 17.45 16.28 7.72
CA GLY A 55 18.83 15.94 8.08
C GLY A 55 19.05 14.45 8.42
N ARG A 56 18.06 13.61 8.21
CA ARG A 56 18.14 12.15 8.38
C ARG A 56 17.98 11.44 7.04
N THR A 57 18.63 10.31 6.91
CA THR A 57 18.43 9.42 5.76
C THR A 57 17.43 8.32 6.12
N HIS A 58 16.31 8.32 5.45
CA HIS A 58 15.34 7.22 5.50
C HIS A 58 15.75 6.15 4.49
N VAL A 59 15.78 4.91 4.92
CA VAL A 59 16.11 3.76 4.06
C VAL A 59 14.94 2.78 4.11
N ILE A 60 14.36 2.51 2.95
CA ILE A 60 13.32 1.49 2.79
C ILE A 60 13.93 0.34 2.00
N THR A 61 13.88 -0.84 2.57
CA THR A 61 14.33 -2.08 1.90
C THR A 61 13.14 -3.00 1.73
N VAL A 62 12.95 -3.50 0.52
CA VAL A 62 11.91 -4.46 0.17
C VAL A 62 12.57 -5.65 -0.51
N TRP A 63 12.18 -6.84 -0.10
CA TRP A 63 12.63 -8.06 -0.75
C TRP A 63 11.50 -9.09 -0.79
N THR A 64 11.60 -10.01 -1.74
CA THR A 64 10.70 -11.17 -1.83
C THR A 64 11.48 -12.45 -1.59
N GLU A 65 10.83 -13.42 -0.98
CA GLU A 65 11.35 -14.77 -0.76
C GLU A 65 10.30 -15.79 -1.19
N GLY A 66 10.70 -16.77 -1.96
CA GLY A 66 9.80 -17.81 -2.48
C GLY A 66 8.83 -17.30 -3.56
N SER A 67 7.65 -17.90 -3.64
CA SER A 67 6.65 -17.52 -4.62
C SER A 67 5.96 -16.21 -4.19
N PHE A 68 6.23 -15.14 -4.90
CA PHE A 68 5.56 -13.86 -4.72
C PHE A 68 4.87 -13.44 -6.01
N ASN A 69 3.55 -13.28 -5.94
CA ASN A 69 2.76 -12.84 -7.08
C ASN A 69 2.49 -11.33 -6.99
N LEU A 70 3.05 -10.59 -7.94
CA LEU A 70 2.94 -9.13 -8.00
C LEU A 70 1.48 -8.68 -8.20
N PHE A 71 0.67 -9.44 -8.94
CA PHE A 71 -0.74 -9.09 -9.17
C PHE A 71 -1.59 -9.22 -7.91
N ASN A 72 -1.12 -9.96 -6.89
CA ASN A 72 -1.76 -9.99 -5.59
C ASN A 72 -1.57 -8.69 -4.79
N VAL A 73 -0.58 -7.88 -5.13
CA VAL A 73 -0.27 -6.62 -4.46
C VAL A 73 -0.65 -5.41 -5.31
N ALA A 74 -0.45 -5.53 -6.62
CA ALA A 74 -0.73 -4.49 -7.61
C ALA A 74 -1.53 -5.11 -8.76
N PRO A 75 -2.85 -5.26 -8.60
CA PRO A 75 -3.69 -5.82 -9.67
C PRO A 75 -3.67 -4.91 -10.88
N MET A 76 -3.64 -5.53 -12.07
CA MET A 76 -3.68 -4.81 -13.33
C MET A 76 -5.12 -4.47 -13.69
N ASP A 77 -5.33 -3.31 -14.35
CA ASP A 77 -6.57 -2.94 -15.06
C ASP A 77 -7.84 -2.80 -14.19
N GLY A 78 -7.73 -2.10 -13.06
CA GLY A 78 -8.92 -1.76 -12.27
C GLY A 78 -9.58 -2.95 -11.55
N GLN A 79 -8.94 -4.11 -11.53
CA GLN A 79 -9.38 -5.22 -10.72
C GLN A 79 -9.12 -4.93 -9.24
N GLU A 80 -9.98 -5.49 -8.41
CA GLU A 80 -9.86 -5.36 -6.97
C GLU A 80 -8.66 -6.17 -6.46
N ALA A 81 -7.78 -5.55 -5.67
CA ALA A 81 -6.68 -6.24 -5.03
C ALA A 81 -7.20 -7.36 -4.11
N PRO A 82 -6.55 -8.54 -4.10
CA PRO A 82 -6.91 -9.62 -3.19
C PRO A 82 -6.81 -9.18 -1.72
N GLY A 83 -7.46 -9.93 -0.84
CA GLY A 83 -7.49 -9.68 0.59
C GLY A 83 -8.87 -9.28 1.09
N SER A 84 -8.93 -8.66 2.28
CA SER A 84 -10.18 -8.27 2.94
C SER A 84 -10.21 -6.77 3.20
N ASP A 85 -11.41 -6.21 3.26
CA ASP A 85 -11.63 -4.88 3.78
C ASP A 85 -11.35 -4.82 5.29
N SER A 86 -11.17 -3.62 5.84
CA SER A 86 -11.03 -3.46 7.29
C SER A 86 -12.33 -3.89 7.98
N PRO A 87 -12.27 -4.73 9.02
CA PRO A 87 -13.45 -5.03 9.82
C PRO A 87 -13.88 -3.83 10.67
N ASN A 88 -12.99 -2.86 10.83
CA ASN A 88 -13.14 -1.73 11.74
C ASN A 88 -13.54 -0.42 11.04
N ALA A 89 -13.22 -0.26 9.77
CA ALA A 89 -13.55 0.93 9.00
C ALA A 89 -14.44 0.58 7.80
N PRO A 90 -15.48 1.36 7.51
CA PRO A 90 -16.29 1.12 6.30
C PRO A 90 -15.44 1.42 5.06
N ARG A 91 -15.62 0.60 4.04
CA ARG A 91 -15.12 0.89 2.70
C ARG A 91 -15.89 2.06 2.10
N PRO A 92 -15.24 3.02 1.44
CA PRO A 92 -15.94 4.05 0.69
C PRO A 92 -16.84 3.43 -0.39
N GLU A 93 -18.00 4.00 -0.59
CA GLU A 93 -18.97 3.53 -1.56
C GLU A 93 -18.38 3.52 -2.98
N GLU A 94 -18.63 2.46 -3.73
CA GLU A 94 -18.11 2.25 -5.10
C GLU A 94 -16.58 2.30 -5.24
N ALA A 95 -15.83 2.28 -4.14
CA ALA A 95 -14.39 2.29 -4.22
C ALA A 95 -13.82 0.92 -4.58
N VAL A 96 -12.72 0.90 -5.32
CA VAL A 96 -11.96 -0.31 -5.67
C VAL A 96 -10.79 -0.46 -4.70
N ARG A 97 -10.63 -1.63 -4.09
CA ARG A 97 -9.46 -1.88 -3.23
C ARG A 97 -8.22 -2.08 -4.08
N LEU A 98 -7.21 -1.23 -3.85
CA LEU A 98 -5.90 -1.30 -4.53
C LEU A 98 -4.86 -2.09 -3.72
N LEU A 99 -5.02 -2.14 -2.39
CA LEU A 99 -4.13 -2.85 -1.49
C LEU A 99 -4.87 -3.35 -0.25
N SER A 100 -4.58 -4.57 0.16
CA SER A 100 -4.88 -5.07 1.49
C SER A 100 -3.64 -5.78 2.03
N ALA A 101 -3.01 -5.20 3.04
CA ALA A 101 -1.79 -5.73 3.64
C ALA A 101 -1.92 -5.78 5.18
N THR A 102 -1.37 -6.83 5.75
CA THR A 102 -1.19 -6.98 7.20
C THR A 102 0.27 -7.28 7.45
N VAL A 103 0.87 -6.62 8.42
CA VAL A 103 2.27 -6.85 8.76
C VAL A 103 2.34 -7.99 9.76
N GLU A 104 2.93 -9.11 9.34
CA GLU A 104 3.11 -10.28 10.22
C GLU A 104 4.01 -9.92 11.40
N GLY A 105 3.60 -10.30 12.62
CA GLY A 105 4.34 -9.99 13.82
C GLY A 105 4.25 -8.53 14.30
N ALA A 106 3.52 -7.68 13.60
CA ALA A 106 3.26 -6.31 14.01
C ALA A 106 1.75 -6.00 14.00
N PRO A 107 1.31 -5.08 14.88
CA PRO A 107 -0.12 -4.80 15.04
C PRO A 107 -0.66 -3.84 13.96
N TYR A 108 -0.17 -3.92 12.74
CA TYR A 108 -0.51 -2.98 11.69
C TYR A 108 -1.19 -3.67 10.51
N ALA A 109 -2.24 -3.04 10.01
CA ALA A 109 -2.87 -3.39 8.76
C ALA A 109 -3.14 -2.14 7.93
N VAL A 110 -2.97 -2.25 6.60
CA VAL A 110 -3.16 -1.13 5.67
C VAL A 110 -4.10 -1.57 4.56
N ARG A 111 -5.08 -0.71 4.23
CA ARG A 111 -5.94 -0.83 3.05
C ARG A 111 -5.85 0.45 2.26
N ILE A 112 -5.77 0.32 0.96
CA ILE A 112 -5.82 1.46 0.04
C ILE A 112 -6.96 1.24 -0.93
N TYR A 113 -7.77 2.29 -1.09
CA TYR A 113 -8.90 2.29 -2.01
C TYR A 113 -8.77 3.42 -3.01
N ASP A 114 -9.26 3.18 -4.21
CA ASP A 114 -9.47 4.17 -5.25
C ASP A 114 -10.98 4.46 -5.33
N SER A 115 -11.38 5.67 -5.03
CA SER A 115 -12.79 6.11 -4.99
C SER A 115 -13.06 7.13 -6.08
N ALA A 116 -14.21 7.02 -6.73
CA ALA A 116 -14.71 8.03 -7.65
C ALA A 116 -15.31 9.25 -6.92
N LYS A 117 -15.49 9.18 -5.58
CA LYS A 117 -16.00 10.28 -4.79
C LYS A 117 -14.90 11.30 -4.50
N PRO A 118 -15.23 12.61 -4.46
CA PRO A 118 -14.31 13.63 -4.00
C PRO A 118 -13.79 13.36 -2.59
N GLN A 119 -12.56 13.78 -2.31
CA GLN A 119 -11.91 13.61 -1.00
C GLN A 119 -12.80 14.08 0.17
N GLN A 120 -13.43 15.23 0.03
CA GLN A 120 -14.28 15.81 1.09
C GLN A 120 -15.50 14.93 1.38
N GLU A 121 -16.11 14.34 0.37
CA GLU A 121 -17.25 13.43 0.56
C GLU A 121 -16.81 12.13 1.26
N VAL A 122 -15.63 11.59 0.91
CA VAL A 122 -15.06 10.42 1.57
C VAL A 122 -14.80 10.72 3.04
N LEU A 123 -14.15 11.83 3.36
CA LEU A 123 -13.87 12.20 4.75
C LEU A 123 -15.16 12.48 5.54
N ALA A 124 -16.15 13.14 4.93
CA ALA A 124 -17.46 13.38 5.55
C ALA A 124 -18.21 12.07 5.83
N MET A 125 -18.09 11.06 4.96
CA MET A 125 -18.62 9.71 5.20
C MET A 125 -18.03 9.12 6.49
N TYR A 126 -16.72 9.20 6.67
CA TYR A 126 -16.08 8.69 7.89
C TYR A 126 -16.51 9.51 9.12
N ASP A 127 -16.54 10.83 9.01
CA ASP A 127 -17.00 11.72 10.11
C ASP A 127 -18.42 11.39 10.58
N SER A 128 -19.30 10.96 9.67
CA SER A 128 -20.68 10.57 10.00
C SER A 128 -20.81 9.13 10.49
N GLN A 129 -20.07 8.18 9.90
CA GLN A 129 -20.25 6.75 10.18
C GLN A 129 -19.43 6.23 11.36
N MET A 130 -18.24 6.78 11.61
CA MET A 130 -17.37 6.28 12.67
C MET A 130 -17.95 6.46 14.07
N PRO A 131 -18.52 7.62 14.43
CA PRO A 131 -19.17 7.76 15.74
C PRO A 131 -20.34 6.80 15.96
N SER A 132 -21.16 6.55 14.94
CA SER A 132 -22.30 5.62 15.03
C SER A 132 -21.87 4.16 15.24
N ARG A 133 -20.59 3.83 14.93
CA ARG A 133 -19.97 2.53 15.16
C ARG A 133 -19.16 2.47 16.46
N GLY A 134 -19.31 3.47 17.33
CA GLY A 134 -18.63 3.54 18.63
C GLY A 134 -17.17 4.01 18.58
N TRP A 135 -16.73 4.60 17.47
CA TRP A 135 -15.41 5.18 17.35
C TRP A 135 -15.38 6.63 17.86
N SER A 136 -14.38 6.97 18.64
CA SER A 136 -14.14 8.33 19.12
C SER A 136 -13.04 8.99 18.28
N PRO A 137 -13.23 10.22 17.81
CA PRO A 137 -12.18 10.95 17.12
C PRO A 137 -11.03 11.24 18.05
N ILE A 138 -9.79 11.15 17.54
CA ILE A 138 -8.56 11.56 18.25
C ILE A 138 -8.25 13.00 17.82
N PRO A 139 -8.48 14.02 18.68
CA PRO A 139 -8.18 15.41 18.35
C PRO A 139 -6.69 15.60 18.06
N HIS A 140 -6.36 16.38 17.05
CA HIS A 140 -4.98 16.74 16.70
C HIS A 140 -4.04 15.58 16.37
N ALA A 141 -4.56 14.38 16.14
CA ALA A 141 -3.73 13.23 15.73
C ALA A 141 -3.16 13.39 14.30
N THR A 142 -3.74 14.29 13.51
CA THR A 142 -3.23 14.69 12.22
C THR A 142 -3.13 16.20 12.18
N ASP A 143 -1.94 16.76 12.00
CA ASP A 143 -1.75 18.21 11.78
C ASP A 143 -2.40 18.65 10.47
N ASP A 144 -2.60 17.72 9.56
CA ASP A 144 -3.28 17.94 8.28
C ASP A 144 -4.74 17.46 8.32
N VAL A 145 -5.58 18.25 9.00
CA VAL A 145 -7.02 17.99 9.13
C VAL A 145 -7.73 17.96 7.77
N ALA A 146 -7.14 18.60 6.75
CA ALA A 146 -7.71 18.65 5.41
C ALA A 146 -7.72 17.26 4.73
N HIS A 147 -6.74 16.41 5.03
CA HIS A 147 -6.53 15.12 4.35
C HIS A 147 -6.66 13.91 5.27
N GLY A 148 -6.65 14.09 6.59
CA GLY A 148 -6.59 12.99 7.57
C GLY A 148 -7.67 13.00 8.61
N ARG A 149 -8.03 11.81 9.11
CA ARG A 149 -8.86 11.55 10.28
C ARG A 149 -8.23 10.48 11.14
N ALA A 150 -8.40 10.59 12.43
CA ALA A 150 -7.95 9.58 13.38
C ALA A 150 -9.07 9.24 14.35
N TYR A 151 -9.23 7.96 14.63
CA TYR A 151 -10.26 7.45 15.53
C TYR A 151 -9.66 6.36 16.43
N THR A 152 -10.24 6.23 17.63
CA THR A 152 -9.87 5.17 18.58
C THR A 152 -11.13 4.46 19.09
N ARG A 153 -11.00 3.14 19.30
CA ARG A 153 -12.02 2.31 19.93
C ARG A 153 -11.36 1.08 20.56
N GLU A 154 -11.59 0.86 21.87
CA GLU A 154 -11.13 -0.35 22.59
C GLU A 154 -9.63 -0.65 22.39
N GLY A 155 -8.79 0.38 22.33
CA GLY A 155 -7.35 0.26 22.14
C GLY A 155 -6.90 0.04 20.70
N VAL A 156 -7.82 -0.01 19.75
CA VAL A 156 -7.52 0.03 18.33
C VAL A 156 -7.56 1.46 17.83
N ASP A 157 -6.53 1.88 17.11
CA ASP A 157 -6.47 3.18 16.45
C ASP A 157 -6.60 3.03 14.93
N LEU A 158 -7.34 3.93 14.33
CA LEU A 158 -7.50 4.04 12.87
C LEU A 158 -7.00 5.40 12.41
N LEU A 159 -6.12 5.40 11.42
CA LEU A 159 -5.74 6.59 10.68
C LEU A 159 -6.29 6.47 9.26
N ILE A 160 -7.01 7.48 8.84
CA ILE A 160 -7.64 7.53 7.52
C ILE A 160 -7.12 8.78 6.81
N PHE A 161 -6.51 8.58 5.66
CA PHE A 161 -6.05 9.65 4.79
C PHE A 161 -6.74 9.55 3.44
N ALA A 162 -7.15 10.67 2.90
CA ALA A 162 -7.71 10.76 1.56
C ALA A 162 -6.98 11.86 0.78
N PHE A 163 -6.58 11.55 -0.43
CA PHE A 163 -5.89 12.48 -1.34
C PHE A 163 -6.56 12.46 -2.69
N GLU A 164 -6.81 13.62 -3.24
CA GLU A 164 -7.40 13.74 -4.57
C GLU A 164 -6.31 13.80 -5.64
N GLN A 165 -6.47 12.99 -6.69
CA GLN A 165 -5.61 12.99 -7.87
C GLN A 165 -6.44 12.68 -9.12
N LYS A 166 -6.45 13.59 -10.09
CA LYS A 166 -7.14 13.40 -11.38
C LYS A 166 -8.61 13.00 -11.22
N ASP A 167 -9.36 13.76 -10.44
CA ASP A 167 -10.81 13.55 -10.19
C ASP A 167 -11.16 12.23 -9.46
N ARG A 168 -10.19 11.60 -8.81
CA ARG A 168 -10.37 10.41 -7.99
C ARG A 168 -9.72 10.62 -6.63
N SER A 169 -10.22 9.93 -5.62
CA SER A 169 -9.65 9.97 -4.27
C SER A 169 -8.97 8.65 -3.91
N TYR A 170 -7.71 8.72 -3.55
CA TYR A 170 -6.98 7.59 -2.96
C TYR A 170 -7.12 7.65 -1.45
N VAL A 171 -7.68 6.59 -0.89
CA VAL A 171 -8.02 6.51 0.54
C VAL A 171 -7.16 5.44 1.20
N SER A 172 -6.33 5.85 2.15
CA SER A 172 -5.53 4.94 2.96
C SER A 172 -6.16 4.77 4.33
N VAL A 173 -6.45 3.55 4.72
CA VAL A 173 -6.91 3.17 6.05
C VAL A 173 -5.80 2.36 6.72
N VAL A 174 -5.21 2.93 7.76
CA VAL A 174 -4.19 2.29 8.59
C VAL A 174 -4.82 1.92 9.92
N GLU A 175 -4.79 0.65 10.24
CA GLU A 175 -5.32 0.08 11.47
C GLU A 175 -4.16 -0.34 12.37
N MET A 176 -4.18 0.11 13.62
CA MET A 176 -3.19 -0.24 14.64
C MET A 176 -3.93 -0.88 15.80
N SER A 177 -3.73 -2.20 15.99
CA SER A 177 -4.31 -2.95 17.11
C SER A 177 -3.35 -3.00 18.29
N PRO A 178 -3.81 -3.08 19.53
CA PRO A 178 -2.93 -3.32 20.68
C PRO A 178 -2.24 -4.68 20.55
N ARG A 179 -1.03 -4.78 21.06
CA ARG A 179 -0.29 -6.04 21.15
C ARG A 179 -0.84 -6.93 22.27
#